data_0bcb4ef2023600f5c3bfa7494177d77e
#
_entry.id   0bcb4ef2023600f5c3bfa7494177d77e
#
_cell.length_a   1.000
_cell.length_b   1.000
_cell.length_c   1.000
_cell.angle_alpha   90.00
_cell.angle_beta   90.00
_cell.angle_gamma   90.00
#
_symmetry.space_group_name_H-M   'P 1'
#
loop_
_entity.id
_entity.type
_entity.pdbx_description
1 polymer ?
#
loop_
_entity_poly.entity_id
_entity_poly.type
_entity_poly.pdbx_seq_one_letter_code
_entity_poly.pdbx_strand_id
1 'polypeptide(L)'
;MAKLTLKDVDLKNKTVLVRADFNVPQDAGLNITDDTRIRATIPTLKYILEHGAKKLVLMSHLGRPDGKVVAKYSLKPVAIRLKELLGVDVLFLNDCIPGLTGSVGTRSCTAGNNIKQDIDKSKERVVLLENLRYHAEEEGNDADFSRQLASLADIFVNDAFGTAHRAHASTEGVAHFLKSAAGLLLEKEIKYLGDAVKDPQKPFVVILGGAKVSDKIGVIENLLPKCDAIIVGGGMAYTFLKAQGKQIGNSKLEKDKLDLAKSILDQAKQLNKEILLPVDNVIVDTIDANAKAEIAGENIPEGKIAVDIGPETIKLFEEKLKTAKTIVWNGPMGIFEMDAFSKGTKELAEFIGSLKCISIIGGGDTAAAIAKFKLEDKMSHISTGGGASLEFLEGKILPGIAALTDRPDGRGLASEQPKPKVGI
;
A
#
# COMPACT_ATOMS: atom_id res chain seq x y z
N MET A 1 -10.47 -6.90 12.99
CA MET A 1 -11.83 -7.03 12.43
C MET A 1 -12.06 -8.48 12.06
N ALA A 2 -13.22 -9.01 12.41
CA ALA A 2 -13.57 -10.40 12.16
C ALA A 2 -14.31 -10.49 10.79
N LYS A 3 -13.57 -10.40 9.69
CA LYS A 3 -14.13 -10.47 8.33
C LYS A 3 -13.94 -11.86 7.73
N LEU A 4 -14.85 -12.28 6.83
CA LEU A 4 -14.68 -13.52 6.07
C LEU A 4 -13.44 -13.45 5.19
N THR A 5 -12.78 -14.60 5.04
CA THR A 5 -11.69 -14.83 4.10
C THR A 5 -12.11 -15.83 3.03
N LEU A 6 -11.27 -16.06 2.04
CA LEU A 6 -11.50 -17.10 1.03
C LEU A 6 -11.71 -18.51 1.62
N LYS A 7 -11.14 -18.79 2.80
CA LYS A 7 -11.27 -20.08 3.49
C LYS A 7 -12.65 -20.28 4.13
N ASP A 8 -13.41 -19.20 4.31
CA ASP A 8 -14.71 -19.19 4.99
C ASP A 8 -15.88 -19.22 3.99
N VAL A 9 -15.62 -19.27 2.68
CA VAL A 9 -16.65 -19.24 1.65
C VAL A 9 -16.58 -20.46 0.72
N ASP A 10 -17.74 -21.01 0.38
CA ASP A 10 -17.83 -22.09 -0.62
C ASP A 10 -17.75 -21.50 -2.04
N LEU A 11 -16.67 -21.81 -2.72
CA LEU A 11 -16.36 -21.33 -4.08
C LEU A 11 -16.84 -22.30 -5.18
N LYS A 12 -17.21 -23.54 -4.81
CA LYS A 12 -17.51 -24.59 -5.78
C LYS A 12 -18.72 -24.23 -6.65
N ASN A 13 -18.54 -24.28 -7.96
CA ASN A 13 -19.54 -23.94 -8.98
C ASN A 13 -20.06 -22.49 -8.91
N LYS A 14 -19.37 -21.58 -8.20
CA LYS A 14 -19.73 -20.17 -8.10
C LYS A 14 -19.01 -19.32 -9.14
N THR A 15 -19.67 -18.26 -9.59
CA THR A 15 -19.02 -17.13 -10.25
C THR A 15 -18.51 -16.17 -9.17
N VAL A 16 -17.23 -15.88 -9.20
CA VAL A 16 -16.58 -15.04 -8.17
C VAL A 16 -16.12 -13.73 -8.81
N LEU A 17 -16.62 -12.60 -8.29
CA LEU A 17 -16.19 -11.26 -8.67
C LEU A 17 -15.02 -10.84 -7.77
N VAL A 18 -13.87 -10.55 -8.36
CA VAL A 18 -12.66 -10.17 -7.61
C VAL A 18 -12.28 -8.73 -7.93
N ARG A 19 -12.20 -7.90 -6.91
CA ARG A 19 -11.58 -6.59 -7.01
C ARG A 19 -10.07 -6.73 -6.78
N ALA A 20 -9.30 -6.51 -7.82
CA ALA A 20 -7.84 -6.52 -7.80
C ALA A 20 -7.27 -5.10 -8.02
N ASP A 21 -6.04 -4.85 -7.60
CA ASP A 21 -5.32 -3.60 -7.91
C ASP A 21 -4.31 -3.84 -9.04
N PHE A 22 -4.75 -3.59 -10.27
CA PHE A 22 -3.91 -3.68 -11.47
C PHE A 22 -3.48 -2.30 -11.98
N ASN A 23 -3.41 -1.31 -11.09
CA ASN A 23 -2.91 0.02 -11.41
C ASN A 23 -1.38 0.00 -11.52
N VAL A 24 -0.89 -0.58 -12.60
CA VAL A 24 0.52 -0.78 -12.91
C VAL A 24 1.09 0.36 -13.76
N PRO A 25 2.39 0.70 -13.62
CA PRO A 25 3.06 1.66 -14.48
C PRO A 25 3.27 1.09 -15.89
N GLN A 26 3.19 1.97 -16.90
CA GLN A 26 3.36 1.64 -18.29
C GLN A 26 4.31 2.63 -18.95
N ASP A 27 5.07 2.17 -19.95
CA ASP A 27 5.88 3.02 -20.81
C ASP A 27 5.03 3.75 -21.88
N ALA A 28 5.68 4.54 -22.73
CA ALA A 28 5.02 5.26 -23.83
C ALA A 28 4.37 4.32 -24.86
N GLY A 29 4.83 3.07 -24.96
CA GLY A 29 4.26 2.03 -25.82
C GLY A 29 3.15 1.23 -25.15
N LEU A 30 2.71 1.61 -23.94
CA LEU A 30 1.72 0.92 -23.11
C LEU A 30 2.18 -0.46 -22.60
N ASN A 31 3.48 -0.76 -22.64
CA ASN A 31 4.01 -1.96 -22.04
C ASN A 31 4.08 -1.79 -20.51
N ILE A 32 3.72 -2.84 -19.79
CA ILE A 32 3.82 -2.85 -18.32
C ILE A 32 5.31 -2.87 -17.94
N THR A 33 5.76 -1.86 -17.19
CA THR A 33 7.15 -1.74 -16.73
C THR A 33 7.39 -2.38 -15.36
N ASP A 34 6.32 -2.53 -14.57
CA ASP A 34 6.34 -3.24 -13.29
C ASP A 34 5.01 -3.99 -13.09
N ASP A 35 5.06 -5.31 -12.96
CA ASP A 35 3.91 -6.19 -12.79
C ASP A 35 3.71 -6.69 -11.34
N THR A 36 4.41 -6.10 -10.38
CA THR A 36 4.40 -6.52 -8.96
C THR A 36 2.98 -6.62 -8.40
N ARG A 37 2.11 -5.66 -8.70
CA ARG A 37 0.71 -5.67 -8.24
C ARG A 37 -0.11 -6.81 -8.85
N ILE A 38 0.13 -7.13 -10.12
CA ILE A 38 -0.53 -8.27 -10.78
C ILE A 38 -0.07 -9.56 -10.10
N ARG A 39 1.24 -9.73 -9.93
CA ARG A 39 1.83 -10.92 -9.27
C ARG A 39 1.33 -11.09 -7.84
N ALA A 40 1.15 -10.02 -7.10
CA ALA A 40 0.65 -10.06 -5.73
C ALA A 40 -0.77 -10.66 -5.62
N THR A 41 -1.60 -10.49 -6.64
CA THR A 41 -2.97 -11.03 -6.69
C THR A 41 -3.02 -12.48 -7.19
N ILE A 42 -2.00 -12.98 -7.92
CA ILE A 42 -2.00 -14.33 -8.51
C ILE A 42 -2.33 -15.45 -7.50
N PRO A 43 -1.81 -15.46 -6.26
CA PRO A 43 -2.16 -16.49 -5.28
C PRO A 43 -3.67 -16.56 -5.00
N THR A 44 -4.34 -15.41 -4.88
CA THR A 44 -5.80 -15.33 -4.71
C THR A 44 -6.54 -15.93 -5.90
N LEU A 45 -6.13 -15.56 -7.13
CA LEU A 45 -6.79 -16.03 -8.35
C LEU A 45 -6.62 -17.55 -8.53
N LYS A 46 -5.42 -18.08 -8.29
CA LYS A 46 -5.16 -19.53 -8.32
C LYS A 46 -5.97 -20.26 -7.28
N TYR A 47 -6.00 -19.77 -6.04
CA TYR A 47 -6.80 -20.35 -4.97
C TYR A 47 -8.28 -20.50 -5.39
N ILE A 48 -8.88 -19.43 -5.92
CA ILE A 48 -10.29 -19.45 -6.36
C ILE A 48 -10.51 -20.50 -7.47
N LEU A 49 -9.62 -20.55 -8.46
CA LEU A 49 -9.71 -21.51 -9.57
C LEU A 49 -9.53 -22.96 -9.11
N GLU A 50 -8.60 -23.22 -8.22
CA GLU A 50 -8.28 -24.55 -7.66
C GLU A 50 -9.40 -25.09 -6.75
N HIS A 51 -10.15 -24.17 -6.09
CA HIS A 51 -11.28 -24.53 -5.22
C HIS A 51 -12.61 -24.64 -5.99
N GLY A 52 -12.56 -24.81 -7.32
CA GLY A 52 -13.68 -25.21 -8.13
C GLY A 52 -14.65 -24.08 -8.50
N ALA A 53 -14.24 -22.83 -8.47
CA ALA A 53 -15.05 -21.74 -8.99
C ALA A 53 -15.39 -21.98 -10.47
N LYS A 54 -16.66 -21.73 -10.84
CA LYS A 54 -17.13 -21.85 -12.22
C LYS A 54 -16.51 -20.79 -13.12
N LYS A 55 -16.50 -19.54 -12.65
CA LYS A 55 -15.96 -18.36 -13.33
C LYS A 55 -15.28 -17.46 -12.34
N LEU A 56 -14.24 -16.77 -12.80
CA LEU A 56 -13.51 -15.73 -12.11
C LEU A 56 -13.66 -14.44 -12.94
N VAL A 57 -14.38 -13.46 -12.42
CA VAL A 57 -14.60 -12.15 -13.04
C VAL A 57 -13.73 -11.14 -12.30
N LEU A 58 -12.77 -10.56 -13.00
CA LEU A 58 -11.82 -9.59 -12.46
C LEU A 58 -12.26 -8.17 -12.80
N MET A 59 -12.23 -7.31 -11.83
CA MET A 59 -12.44 -5.88 -11.99
C MET A 59 -11.31 -5.08 -11.34
N SER A 60 -10.86 -4.03 -12.01
CA SER A 60 -9.80 -3.16 -11.54
C SER A 60 -9.89 -1.76 -12.14
N HIS A 61 -8.97 -0.91 -11.71
CA HIS A 61 -8.75 0.41 -12.30
C HIS A 61 -7.32 0.53 -12.82
N LEU A 62 -7.10 1.46 -13.74
CA LEU A 62 -5.79 1.90 -14.22
C LEU A 62 -5.81 3.42 -14.41
N GLY A 63 -4.91 4.11 -13.73
CA GLY A 63 -4.78 5.56 -13.81
C GLY A 63 -6.00 6.33 -13.28
N ARG A 64 -6.16 7.55 -13.79
CA ARG A 64 -7.27 8.47 -13.45
C ARG A 64 -7.89 9.04 -14.73
N PRO A 65 -8.80 8.31 -15.37
CA PRO A 65 -9.47 8.73 -16.60
C PRO A 65 -10.64 9.68 -16.37
N ASP A 66 -11.01 9.96 -15.12
CA ASP A 66 -12.06 10.91 -14.72
C ASP A 66 -13.42 10.66 -15.41
N GLY A 67 -13.87 9.40 -15.40
CA GLY A 67 -15.15 9.00 -15.98
C GLY A 67 -15.17 8.98 -17.53
N LYS A 68 -14.00 8.93 -18.17
CA LYS A 68 -13.91 8.94 -19.65
C LYS A 68 -13.14 7.74 -20.16
N VAL A 69 -13.50 7.25 -21.33
CA VAL A 69 -12.72 6.21 -22.02
C VAL A 69 -11.45 6.84 -22.59
N VAL A 70 -10.30 6.42 -22.09
CA VAL A 70 -8.98 6.90 -22.50
C VAL A 70 -8.09 5.71 -22.81
N ALA A 71 -7.72 5.51 -24.07
CA ALA A 71 -7.04 4.31 -24.57
C ALA A 71 -5.80 3.90 -23.75
N LYS A 72 -4.99 4.88 -23.28
CA LYS A 72 -3.80 4.61 -22.45
C LYS A 72 -4.11 4.00 -21.08
N TYR A 73 -5.36 4.05 -20.64
CA TYR A 73 -5.79 3.48 -19.36
C TYR A 73 -6.63 2.20 -19.53
N SER A 74 -6.60 1.58 -20.72
CA SER A 74 -7.23 0.28 -20.94
C SER A 74 -6.50 -0.83 -20.18
N LEU A 75 -7.26 -1.74 -19.58
CA LEU A 75 -6.75 -2.94 -18.92
C LEU A 75 -6.36 -4.07 -19.91
N LYS A 76 -6.47 -3.85 -21.21
CA LYS A 76 -6.10 -4.86 -22.21
C LYS A 76 -4.66 -5.38 -22.07
N PRO A 77 -3.62 -4.57 -21.82
CA PRO A 77 -2.27 -5.08 -21.55
C PRO A 77 -2.20 -5.96 -20.30
N VAL A 78 -3.03 -5.65 -19.29
CA VAL A 78 -3.13 -6.46 -18.06
C VAL A 78 -3.73 -7.84 -18.36
N ALA A 79 -4.74 -7.91 -19.24
CA ALA A 79 -5.33 -9.22 -19.66
C ALA A 79 -4.27 -10.14 -20.29
N ILE A 80 -3.40 -9.58 -21.13
CA ILE A 80 -2.30 -10.32 -21.77
C ILE A 80 -1.34 -10.84 -20.69
N ARG A 81 -0.96 -9.96 -19.75
CA ARG A 81 -0.04 -10.34 -18.67
C ARG A 81 -0.63 -11.37 -17.71
N LEU A 82 -1.91 -11.27 -17.38
CA LEU A 82 -2.63 -12.27 -16.58
C LEU A 82 -2.63 -13.63 -17.23
N LYS A 83 -2.88 -13.72 -18.56
CA LYS A 83 -2.81 -14.99 -19.31
C LYS A 83 -1.44 -15.66 -19.14
N GLU A 84 -0.34 -14.90 -19.27
CA GLU A 84 1.02 -15.42 -19.09
C GLU A 84 1.25 -15.96 -17.66
N LEU A 85 0.82 -15.20 -16.63
CA LEU A 85 1.08 -15.53 -15.22
C LEU A 85 0.18 -16.66 -14.68
N LEU A 86 -1.04 -16.76 -15.19
CA LEU A 86 -2.01 -17.80 -14.79
C LEU A 86 -1.87 -19.09 -15.62
N GLY A 87 -1.34 -19.00 -16.85
CA GLY A 87 -1.26 -20.12 -17.78
C GLY A 87 -2.61 -20.56 -18.33
N VAL A 88 -3.62 -19.68 -18.28
CA VAL A 88 -4.98 -19.94 -18.83
C VAL A 88 -5.45 -18.75 -19.65
N ASP A 89 -6.38 -19.01 -20.58
CA ASP A 89 -6.96 -17.92 -21.38
C ASP A 89 -7.79 -16.96 -20.53
N VAL A 90 -7.65 -15.66 -20.83
CA VAL A 90 -8.36 -14.56 -20.18
C VAL A 90 -9.21 -13.85 -21.23
N LEU A 91 -10.52 -13.90 -21.07
CA LEU A 91 -11.43 -13.08 -21.87
C LEU A 91 -11.38 -11.64 -21.40
N PHE A 92 -11.08 -10.71 -22.29
CA PHE A 92 -11.15 -9.28 -22.00
C PHE A 92 -12.45 -8.71 -22.56
N LEU A 93 -13.23 -8.03 -21.71
CA LEU A 93 -14.47 -7.35 -22.07
C LEU A 93 -14.26 -5.84 -22.10
N ASN A 94 -14.73 -5.16 -23.13
CA ASN A 94 -14.49 -3.74 -23.39
C ASN A 94 -15.36 -2.80 -22.52
N ASP A 95 -16.09 -3.33 -21.54
CA ASP A 95 -16.87 -2.58 -20.55
C ASP A 95 -16.96 -3.39 -19.24
N CYS A 96 -17.52 -2.80 -18.18
CA CYS A 96 -17.66 -3.43 -16.88
C CYS A 96 -19.10 -3.57 -16.38
N ILE A 97 -20.08 -2.99 -17.07
CA ILE A 97 -21.50 -3.07 -16.70
C ILE A 97 -22.38 -3.48 -17.88
N PRO A 98 -23.54 -4.13 -17.62
CA PRO A 98 -24.59 -4.36 -18.63
C PRO A 98 -25.05 -3.02 -19.17
N GLY A 99 -25.08 -2.86 -20.51
CA GLY A 99 -25.26 -1.59 -21.18
C GLY A 99 -26.35 -0.67 -20.60
N LEU A 100 -25.97 0.49 -20.20
CA LEU A 100 -26.87 1.60 -19.89
C LEU A 100 -27.41 2.16 -21.21
N THR A 101 -28.66 1.86 -21.52
CA THR A 101 -29.43 2.58 -22.51
C THR A 101 -29.88 3.91 -21.90
N GLY A 102 -29.26 5.03 -22.26
CA GLY A 102 -29.84 6.35 -22.01
C GLY A 102 -28.91 7.42 -21.46
N SER A 103 -28.61 8.36 -22.33
CA SER A 103 -28.38 9.78 -22.11
C SER A 103 -27.32 10.21 -21.08
N VAL A 104 -26.07 10.32 -21.54
CA VAL A 104 -25.29 11.55 -21.54
C VAL A 104 -24.22 11.45 -22.64
N GLY A 105 -24.31 12.31 -23.67
CA GLY A 105 -23.29 12.67 -24.66
C GLY A 105 -22.36 11.60 -25.20
N THR A 106 -22.70 11.02 -26.39
CA THR A 106 -21.77 10.33 -27.31
C THR A 106 -20.90 9.19 -26.72
N ARG A 107 -21.48 8.23 -26.02
CA ARG A 107 -20.89 6.88 -25.90
C ARG A 107 -21.52 5.98 -26.97
N SER A 108 -20.75 5.66 -27.98
CA SER A 108 -21.12 4.58 -28.91
C SER A 108 -21.00 3.25 -28.15
N CYS A 109 -21.97 2.95 -27.32
CA CYS A 109 -22.24 1.59 -26.92
C CYS A 109 -22.85 0.90 -28.13
N THR A 110 -22.09 0.04 -28.77
CA THR A 110 -22.67 -0.88 -29.76
C THR A 110 -23.83 -1.59 -29.09
N ALA A 111 -25.04 -1.30 -29.58
CA ALA A 111 -26.27 -1.87 -29.09
C ALA A 111 -26.13 -3.38 -28.93
N GLY A 112 -26.33 -3.90 -27.70
CA GLY A 112 -26.57 -5.31 -27.46
C GLY A 112 -25.57 -6.11 -26.65
N ASN A 113 -24.42 -5.58 -26.19
CA ASN A 113 -23.51 -6.38 -25.36
C ASN A 113 -24.03 -6.46 -23.92
N ASN A 114 -24.67 -7.56 -23.60
CA ASN A 114 -25.01 -7.91 -22.22
C ASN A 114 -23.77 -8.60 -21.59
N ILE A 115 -22.94 -7.81 -20.89
CA ILE A 115 -21.72 -8.28 -20.21
C ILE A 115 -21.96 -9.60 -19.44
N LYS A 116 -23.10 -9.70 -18.73
CA LYS A 116 -23.47 -10.92 -18.01
C LYS A 116 -23.63 -12.13 -18.96
N GLN A 117 -24.27 -11.93 -20.12
CA GLN A 117 -24.41 -13.02 -21.09
C GLN A 117 -23.07 -13.40 -21.72
N ASP A 118 -22.19 -12.44 -21.97
CA ASP A 118 -20.86 -12.71 -22.52
C ASP A 118 -20.02 -13.51 -21.49
N ILE A 119 -20.09 -13.16 -20.22
CA ILE A 119 -19.47 -13.93 -19.13
C ILE A 119 -20.04 -15.35 -19.10
N ASP A 120 -21.36 -15.51 -19.11
CA ASP A 120 -22.03 -16.82 -18.95
C ASP A 120 -21.79 -17.76 -20.15
N LYS A 121 -21.73 -17.22 -21.37
CA LYS A 121 -21.51 -17.96 -22.61
C LYS A 121 -20.05 -18.24 -22.94
N SER A 122 -19.12 -17.49 -22.34
CA SER A 122 -17.68 -17.65 -22.64
C SER A 122 -17.18 -19.03 -22.22
N LYS A 123 -16.17 -19.53 -22.93
CA LYS A 123 -15.48 -20.79 -22.59
C LYS A 123 -14.40 -20.55 -21.55
N GLU A 124 -13.86 -19.34 -21.52
CA GLU A 124 -12.79 -18.92 -20.62
C GLU A 124 -13.30 -18.89 -19.17
N ARG A 125 -12.51 -19.47 -18.28
CA ARG A 125 -12.82 -19.44 -16.85
C ARG A 125 -12.46 -18.11 -16.19
N VAL A 126 -11.59 -17.31 -16.81
CA VAL A 126 -11.14 -16.01 -16.31
C VAL A 126 -11.60 -14.92 -17.26
N VAL A 127 -12.27 -13.93 -16.73
CA VAL A 127 -12.77 -12.76 -17.45
C VAL A 127 -12.21 -11.52 -16.78
N LEU A 128 -11.64 -10.59 -17.54
CA LEU A 128 -11.25 -9.26 -17.06
C LEU A 128 -12.15 -8.20 -17.68
N LEU A 129 -12.79 -7.42 -16.85
CA LEU A 129 -13.58 -6.27 -17.26
C LEU A 129 -12.67 -5.08 -17.61
N GLU A 130 -13.15 -4.13 -18.41
CA GLU A 130 -12.44 -2.89 -18.69
C GLU A 130 -12.38 -1.99 -17.43
N ASN A 131 -11.57 -0.96 -17.50
CA ASN A 131 -11.26 -0.04 -16.43
C ASN A 131 -12.53 0.59 -15.80
N LEU A 132 -12.77 0.25 -14.54
CA LEU A 132 -13.92 0.72 -13.76
C LEU A 132 -14.05 2.25 -13.77
N ARG A 133 -12.91 2.98 -13.75
CA ARG A 133 -12.87 4.44 -13.70
C ARG A 133 -13.21 5.11 -15.03
N TYR A 134 -13.57 4.34 -16.06
CA TYR A 134 -14.23 4.89 -17.24
C TYR A 134 -15.66 5.33 -16.92
N HIS A 135 -16.20 4.89 -15.78
CA HIS A 135 -17.48 5.27 -15.24
C HIS A 135 -17.28 6.18 -14.01
N ALA A 136 -17.87 7.36 -14.03
CA ALA A 136 -17.77 8.32 -12.91
C ALA A 136 -18.45 7.77 -11.64
N GLU A 137 -19.43 6.90 -11.83
CA GLU A 137 -20.20 6.18 -10.82
C GLU A 137 -19.30 5.30 -9.91
N GLU A 138 -18.17 4.84 -10.41
CA GLU A 138 -17.18 4.07 -9.62
C GLU A 138 -16.65 4.89 -8.46
N GLU A 139 -16.08 6.06 -8.73
CA GLU A 139 -15.51 6.91 -7.67
C GLU A 139 -16.59 7.59 -6.82
N GLY A 140 -17.79 7.76 -7.37
CA GLY A 140 -18.97 8.28 -6.66
C GLY A 140 -19.64 7.27 -5.73
N ASN A 141 -19.20 6.01 -5.71
CA ASN A 141 -19.82 4.91 -4.96
C ASN A 141 -21.32 4.77 -5.25
N ASP A 142 -21.69 4.87 -6.52
CA ASP A 142 -23.08 4.83 -6.94
C ASP A 142 -23.72 3.45 -6.67
N ALA A 143 -24.92 3.46 -6.06
CA ALA A 143 -25.57 2.23 -5.62
C ALA A 143 -26.08 1.37 -6.79
N ASP A 144 -26.53 1.99 -7.89
CA ASP A 144 -27.02 1.25 -9.05
C ASP A 144 -25.87 0.65 -9.84
N PHE A 145 -24.77 1.38 -9.98
CA PHE A 145 -23.53 0.85 -10.54
C PHE A 145 -22.99 -0.33 -9.70
N SER A 146 -22.98 -0.18 -8.38
CA SER A 146 -22.58 -1.25 -7.45
C SER A 146 -23.46 -2.50 -7.60
N ARG A 147 -24.78 -2.32 -7.72
CA ARG A 147 -25.73 -3.43 -7.92
C ARG A 147 -25.54 -4.11 -9.27
N GLN A 148 -25.24 -3.35 -10.32
CA GLN A 148 -24.94 -3.90 -11.64
C GLN A 148 -23.66 -4.74 -11.62
N LEU A 149 -22.57 -4.25 -11.00
CA LEU A 149 -21.35 -5.05 -10.80
C LEU A 149 -21.64 -6.32 -9.99
N ALA A 150 -22.40 -6.21 -8.90
CA ALA A 150 -22.78 -7.35 -8.07
C ALA A 150 -23.59 -8.40 -8.84
N SER A 151 -24.43 -8.00 -9.81
CA SER A 151 -25.23 -8.92 -10.63
C SER A 151 -24.40 -9.87 -11.50
N LEU A 152 -23.10 -9.59 -11.67
CA LEU A 152 -22.19 -10.41 -12.50
C LEU A 152 -21.75 -11.70 -11.81
N ALA A 153 -21.93 -11.86 -10.49
CA ALA A 153 -21.37 -12.98 -9.73
C ALA A 153 -22.25 -13.41 -8.54
N ASP A 154 -21.84 -14.50 -7.89
CA ASP A 154 -22.48 -15.06 -6.68
C ASP A 154 -21.76 -14.61 -5.39
N ILE A 155 -20.46 -14.33 -5.48
CA ILE A 155 -19.59 -13.99 -4.35
C ILE A 155 -18.67 -12.84 -4.76
N PHE A 156 -18.42 -11.91 -3.84
CA PHE A 156 -17.45 -10.86 -4.00
C PHE A 156 -16.18 -11.13 -3.17
N VAL A 157 -15.02 -10.93 -3.77
CA VAL A 157 -13.70 -10.98 -3.11
C VAL A 157 -12.98 -9.68 -3.30
N ASN A 158 -12.66 -8.99 -2.22
CA ASN A 158 -11.79 -7.83 -2.26
C ASN A 158 -10.34 -8.27 -2.01
N ASP A 159 -9.47 -8.06 -2.99
CA ASP A 159 -8.03 -8.34 -2.92
C ASP A 159 -7.19 -7.09 -3.25
N ALA A 160 -7.82 -5.92 -3.23
CA ALA A 160 -7.23 -4.64 -3.60
C ALA A 160 -7.00 -3.74 -2.38
N PHE A 161 -6.02 -4.08 -1.55
CA PHE A 161 -5.71 -3.31 -0.34
C PHE A 161 -5.39 -1.84 -0.67
N GLY A 162 -4.66 -1.57 -1.77
CA GLY A 162 -4.29 -0.22 -2.18
C GLY A 162 -5.47 0.73 -2.41
N THR A 163 -6.66 0.21 -2.66
CA THR A 163 -7.89 1.00 -2.83
C THR A 163 -8.86 0.90 -1.66
N ALA A 164 -8.56 0.09 -0.65
CA ALA A 164 -9.48 -0.18 0.46
C ALA A 164 -9.80 1.04 1.34
N HIS A 165 -8.97 2.09 1.29
CA HIS A 165 -9.17 3.35 1.99
C HIS A 165 -10.24 4.26 1.33
N ARG A 166 -10.75 3.88 0.17
CA ARG A 166 -11.75 4.65 -0.58
C ARG A 166 -13.06 3.90 -0.64
N ALA A 167 -14.16 4.60 -0.33
CA ALA A 167 -15.51 4.09 -0.53
C ALA A 167 -15.89 4.26 -2.01
N HIS A 168 -15.42 3.33 -2.87
CA HIS A 168 -15.80 3.27 -4.27
C HIS A 168 -16.79 2.13 -4.51
N ALA A 169 -17.56 2.20 -5.59
CA ALA A 169 -18.57 1.20 -5.92
C ALA A 169 -18.02 -0.22 -5.95
N SER A 170 -16.83 -0.43 -6.55
CA SER A 170 -16.19 -1.74 -6.66
C SER A 170 -15.46 -2.22 -5.40
N THR A 171 -15.19 -1.36 -4.42
CA THR A 171 -14.47 -1.71 -3.19
C THR A 171 -15.39 -1.84 -1.98
N GLU A 172 -16.33 -0.92 -1.85
CA GLU A 172 -17.27 -0.82 -0.73
C GLU A 172 -18.68 -1.16 -1.19
N GLY A 173 -19.20 -0.47 -2.23
CA GLY A 173 -20.57 -0.58 -2.66
C GLY A 173 -21.02 -2.00 -3.02
N VAL A 174 -20.24 -2.75 -3.80
CA VAL A 174 -20.55 -4.16 -4.18
C VAL A 174 -20.70 -5.07 -2.96
N ALA A 175 -19.95 -4.82 -1.89
CA ALA A 175 -19.99 -5.67 -0.69
C ALA A 175 -21.34 -5.64 0.04
N HIS A 176 -22.18 -4.64 -0.22
CA HIS A 176 -23.54 -4.57 0.32
C HIS A 176 -24.56 -5.46 -0.40
N PHE A 177 -24.23 -5.93 -1.60
CA PHE A 177 -25.14 -6.73 -2.44
C PHE A 177 -24.74 -8.20 -2.54
N LEU A 178 -23.51 -8.56 -2.17
CA LEU A 178 -22.99 -9.93 -2.24
C LEU A 178 -22.36 -10.36 -0.92
N LYS A 179 -22.42 -11.67 -0.63
CA LYS A 179 -21.54 -12.24 0.38
C LYS A 179 -20.11 -11.96 -0.03
N SER A 180 -19.35 -11.32 0.86
CA SER A 180 -18.03 -10.77 0.53
C SER A 180 -16.95 -11.28 1.46
N ALA A 181 -15.75 -11.52 0.93
CA ALA A 181 -14.60 -12.03 1.65
C ALA A 181 -13.31 -11.28 1.28
N ALA A 182 -12.33 -11.30 2.17
CA ALA A 182 -10.98 -10.87 1.87
C ALA A 182 -10.27 -11.91 1.01
N GLY A 183 -9.59 -11.46 -0.07
CA GLY A 183 -8.63 -12.26 -0.79
C GLY A 183 -7.35 -12.48 0.01
N LEU A 184 -6.45 -13.36 -0.46
CA LEU A 184 -5.25 -13.73 0.28
C LEU A 184 -4.28 -12.56 0.47
N LEU A 185 -4.20 -11.64 -0.51
CA LEU A 185 -3.39 -10.43 -0.39
C LEU A 185 -3.98 -9.52 0.68
N LEU A 186 -5.28 -9.23 0.62
CA LEU A 186 -5.96 -8.38 1.60
C LEU A 186 -5.91 -9.00 3.00
N GLU A 187 -6.10 -10.32 3.14
CA GLU A 187 -5.95 -11.06 4.41
C GLU A 187 -4.55 -10.86 5.00
N LYS A 188 -3.51 -10.97 4.17
CA LYS A 188 -2.12 -10.78 4.57
C LYS A 188 -1.84 -9.35 5.05
N GLU A 189 -2.33 -8.35 4.31
CA GLU A 189 -2.19 -6.93 4.68
C GLU A 189 -2.88 -6.64 6.03
N ILE A 190 -4.12 -7.07 6.20
CA ILE A 190 -4.88 -6.89 7.45
C ILE A 190 -4.16 -7.58 8.62
N LYS A 191 -3.58 -8.77 8.38
CA LYS A 191 -2.86 -9.50 9.42
C LYS A 191 -1.61 -8.74 9.87
N TYR A 192 -0.69 -8.44 8.95
CA TYR A 192 0.59 -7.83 9.32
C TYR A 192 0.42 -6.42 9.91
N LEU A 193 -0.36 -5.56 9.24
CA LEU A 193 -0.59 -4.20 9.71
C LEU A 193 -1.51 -4.18 10.94
N GLY A 194 -2.52 -5.06 10.98
CA GLY A 194 -3.44 -5.15 12.11
C GLY A 194 -2.77 -5.61 13.39
N ASP A 195 -1.91 -6.63 13.32
CA ASP A 195 -1.14 -7.11 14.47
C ASP A 195 -0.18 -6.02 14.98
N ALA A 196 0.52 -5.31 14.05
CA ALA A 196 1.39 -4.20 14.42
C ALA A 196 0.66 -3.03 15.12
N VAL A 197 -0.60 -2.76 14.75
CA VAL A 197 -1.39 -1.68 15.36
C VAL A 197 -2.03 -2.11 16.68
N LYS A 198 -2.47 -3.39 16.81
CA LYS A 198 -3.26 -3.86 17.96
C LYS A 198 -2.42 -4.46 19.06
N ASP A 199 -1.54 -5.40 18.71
CA ASP A 199 -0.77 -6.22 19.67
C ASP A 199 0.61 -6.59 19.09
N PRO A 200 1.51 -5.61 18.89
CA PRO A 200 2.84 -5.85 18.35
C PRO A 200 3.70 -6.65 19.32
N GLN A 201 4.53 -7.55 18.82
CA GLN A 201 5.59 -8.17 19.63
C GLN A 201 6.60 -7.10 20.04
N LYS A 202 6.87 -7.01 21.33
CA LYS A 202 7.77 -6.00 21.90
C LYS A 202 9.20 -6.52 22.05
N PRO A 203 10.23 -5.65 21.94
CA PRO A 203 10.15 -4.21 21.63
C PRO A 203 9.61 -3.90 20.23
N PHE A 204 8.71 -2.90 20.15
CA PHE A 204 8.12 -2.42 18.90
C PHE A 204 8.73 -1.05 18.54
N VAL A 205 9.38 -0.98 17.39
CA VAL A 205 10.02 0.25 16.88
C VAL A 205 9.34 0.68 15.58
N VAL A 206 9.02 1.95 15.49
CA VAL A 206 8.45 2.59 14.30
C VAL A 206 9.51 3.47 13.66
N ILE A 207 9.73 3.31 12.36
CA ILE A 207 10.64 4.15 11.57
C ILE A 207 9.81 5.00 10.63
N LEU A 208 9.94 6.31 10.75
CA LEU A 208 9.24 7.29 9.92
C LEU A 208 10.25 8.15 9.18
N GLY A 209 10.09 8.22 7.88
CA GLY A 209 10.90 9.06 7.01
C GLY A 209 10.06 9.77 5.96
N GLY A 210 10.74 10.24 4.92
CA GLY A 210 10.13 11.00 3.85
C GLY A 210 10.19 12.51 4.08
N ALA A 211 9.40 13.25 3.31
CA ALA A 211 9.63 14.69 3.14
C ALA A 211 8.94 15.58 4.18
N LYS A 212 7.79 15.15 4.74
CA LYS A 212 6.89 16.03 5.51
C LYS A 212 6.39 15.38 6.79
N VAL A 213 6.40 16.15 7.89
CA VAL A 213 5.76 15.74 9.16
C VAL A 213 4.25 15.66 9.00
N SER A 214 3.66 16.61 8.26
CA SER A 214 2.21 16.68 8.04
C SER A 214 1.61 15.37 7.50
N ASP A 215 2.36 14.65 6.68
CA ASP A 215 1.91 13.39 6.08
C ASP A 215 1.94 12.19 7.07
N LYS A 216 2.54 12.36 8.25
CA LYS A 216 2.78 11.29 9.23
C LYS A 216 2.16 11.53 10.60
N ILE A 217 1.47 12.65 10.80
CA ILE A 217 0.91 13.05 12.11
C ILE A 217 0.02 11.94 12.65
N GLY A 218 -0.96 11.49 11.88
CA GLY A 218 -1.92 10.47 12.32
C GLY A 218 -1.25 9.13 12.66
N VAL A 219 -0.18 8.76 11.96
CA VAL A 219 0.62 7.57 12.28
C VAL A 219 1.34 7.74 13.61
N ILE A 220 1.96 8.90 13.83
CA ILE A 220 2.67 9.21 15.09
C ILE A 220 1.69 9.16 16.25
N GLU A 221 0.57 9.87 16.15
CA GLU A 221 -0.45 9.95 17.21
C GLU A 221 -1.03 8.56 17.56
N ASN A 222 -1.27 7.72 16.56
CA ASN A 222 -1.81 6.38 16.80
C ASN A 222 -0.77 5.39 17.34
N LEU A 223 0.49 5.46 16.87
CA LEU A 223 1.50 4.47 17.21
C LEU A 223 2.39 4.84 18.40
N LEU A 224 2.57 6.13 18.70
CA LEU A 224 3.41 6.60 19.82
C LEU A 224 3.02 5.97 21.17
N PRO A 225 1.73 5.84 21.54
CA PRO A 225 1.36 5.18 22.81
C PRO A 225 1.66 3.68 22.81
N LYS A 226 1.75 3.04 21.65
CA LYS A 226 1.85 1.58 21.47
C LYS A 226 3.28 1.09 21.27
N CYS A 227 4.14 1.91 20.62
CA CYS A 227 5.53 1.57 20.35
C CYS A 227 6.43 1.80 21.57
N ASP A 228 7.65 1.28 21.49
CA ASP A 228 8.70 1.50 22.49
C ASP A 228 9.64 2.64 22.06
N ALA A 229 9.78 2.86 20.74
CA ALA A 229 10.49 4.01 20.19
C ALA A 229 9.98 4.36 18.78
N ILE A 230 10.16 5.63 18.40
CA ILE A 230 10.02 6.13 17.04
C ILE A 230 11.37 6.63 16.55
N ILE A 231 11.82 6.16 15.41
CA ILE A 231 12.99 6.65 14.69
C ILE A 231 12.47 7.59 13.59
N VAL A 232 12.99 8.81 13.53
CA VAL A 232 12.60 9.81 12.54
C VAL A 232 13.79 10.16 11.66
N GLY A 233 13.63 10.01 10.35
CA GLY A 233 14.63 10.37 9.35
C GLY A 233 14.03 11.14 8.18
N GLY A 234 14.81 11.27 7.09
CA GLY A 234 14.37 12.00 5.90
C GLY A 234 14.14 13.49 6.13
N GLY A 235 13.55 14.17 5.18
CA GLY A 235 13.29 15.61 5.23
C GLY A 235 12.43 16.07 6.42
N MET A 236 11.54 15.20 6.92
CA MET A 236 10.71 15.52 8.08
C MET A 236 11.51 15.67 9.38
N ALA A 237 12.66 15.02 9.49
CA ALA A 237 13.50 15.10 10.70
C ALA A 237 13.96 16.54 11.01
N TYR A 238 14.17 17.35 9.98
CA TYR A 238 14.66 18.73 10.17
C TYR A 238 13.62 19.66 10.77
N THR A 239 12.33 19.36 10.63
CA THR A 239 11.27 20.08 11.36
C THR A 239 11.35 19.79 12.87
N PHE A 240 11.63 18.55 13.27
CA PHE A 240 11.84 18.16 14.67
C PHE A 240 13.15 18.76 15.24
N LEU A 241 14.25 18.69 14.50
CA LEU A 241 15.52 19.29 14.88
C LEU A 241 15.38 20.80 15.08
N LYS A 242 14.67 21.49 14.17
CA LYS A 242 14.39 22.93 14.30
C LYS A 242 13.54 23.24 15.52
N ALA A 243 12.54 22.41 15.82
CA ALA A 243 11.71 22.54 17.02
C ALA A 243 12.51 22.37 18.32
N GLN A 244 13.65 21.64 18.26
CA GLN A 244 14.63 21.56 19.38
C GLN A 244 15.65 22.70 19.39
N GLY A 245 15.55 23.68 18.47
CA GLY A 245 16.43 24.83 18.38
C GLY A 245 17.73 24.61 17.59
N LYS A 246 17.84 23.46 16.87
CA LYS A 246 19.02 23.17 16.04
C LYS A 246 19.04 24.02 14.76
N GLN A 247 20.23 24.25 14.23
CA GLN A 247 20.42 24.85 12.91
C GLN A 247 20.24 23.78 11.82
N ILE A 248 19.43 24.05 10.82
CA ILE A 248 19.11 23.08 9.76
C ILE A 248 19.52 23.57 8.35
N GLY A 249 20.30 24.66 8.25
CA GLY A 249 20.69 25.25 6.98
C GLY A 249 19.48 25.51 6.07
N ASN A 250 19.63 25.13 4.82
CA ASN A 250 18.57 25.20 3.79
C ASN A 250 17.80 23.87 3.65
N SER A 251 17.90 22.98 4.64
CA SER A 251 17.20 21.71 4.63
C SER A 251 15.68 21.91 4.69
N LYS A 252 14.93 20.87 4.30
CA LYS A 252 13.47 20.92 4.23
C LYS A 252 12.86 21.27 5.58
N LEU A 253 11.93 22.23 5.61
CA LEU A 253 11.27 22.69 6.83
C LEU A 253 9.78 22.95 6.56
N GLU A 254 8.92 22.39 7.41
CA GLU A 254 7.52 22.79 7.53
C GLU A 254 7.38 23.79 8.70
N LYS A 255 7.49 25.09 8.41
CA LYS A 255 7.49 26.16 9.42
C LYS A 255 6.21 26.17 10.27
N ASP A 256 5.07 25.90 9.64
CA ASP A 256 3.75 25.82 10.26
C ASP A 256 3.55 24.58 11.14
N LYS A 257 4.51 23.65 11.16
CA LYS A 257 4.46 22.39 11.93
C LYS A 257 5.46 22.36 13.11
N LEU A 258 6.16 23.45 13.39
CA LEU A 258 7.15 23.51 14.48
C LEU A 258 6.52 23.26 15.85
N ASP A 259 5.40 23.92 16.14
CA ASP A 259 4.69 23.74 17.42
C ASP A 259 4.16 22.33 17.58
N LEU A 260 3.69 21.73 16.47
CA LEU A 260 3.25 20.34 16.45
C LEU A 260 4.41 19.37 16.70
N ALA A 261 5.56 19.56 16.01
CA ALA A 261 6.74 18.73 16.24
C ALA A 261 7.21 18.81 17.71
N LYS A 262 7.18 19.99 18.31
CA LYS A 262 7.48 20.20 19.74
C LYS A 262 6.48 19.44 20.62
N SER A 263 5.18 19.57 20.35
CA SER A 263 4.12 18.87 21.08
C SER A 263 4.31 17.35 21.04
N ILE A 264 4.67 16.79 19.89
CA ILE A 264 4.94 15.35 19.72
C ILE A 264 6.15 14.93 20.60
N LEU A 265 7.23 15.70 20.59
CA LEU A 265 8.41 15.42 21.42
C LEU A 265 8.07 15.48 22.93
N ASP A 266 7.25 16.43 23.34
CA ASP A 266 6.83 16.57 24.74
C ASP A 266 5.87 15.44 25.14
N GLN A 267 4.96 15.06 24.27
CA GLN A 267 4.07 13.89 24.46
C GLN A 267 4.87 12.58 24.59
N ALA A 268 5.89 12.40 23.77
CA ALA A 268 6.75 11.22 23.85
C ALA A 268 7.43 11.13 25.24
N LYS A 269 7.96 12.27 25.75
CA LYS A 269 8.54 12.35 27.11
C LYS A 269 7.51 12.00 28.19
N GLN A 270 6.30 12.55 28.10
CA GLN A 270 5.21 12.26 29.06
C GLN A 270 4.83 10.78 29.09
N LEU A 271 4.86 10.13 27.91
CA LEU A 271 4.56 8.70 27.76
C LEU A 271 5.77 7.80 28.05
N ASN A 272 6.92 8.38 28.42
CA ASN A 272 8.20 7.67 28.58
C ASN A 272 8.58 6.85 27.32
N LYS A 273 8.42 7.48 26.15
CA LYS A 273 8.75 6.92 24.83
C LYS A 273 9.91 7.69 24.23
N GLU A 274 10.76 6.98 23.49
CA GLU A 274 11.89 7.61 22.81
C GLU A 274 11.50 8.03 21.39
N ILE A 275 11.91 9.25 21.02
CA ILE A 275 11.97 9.68 19.60
C ILE A 275 13.43 9.92 19.29
N LEU A 276 14.00 9.09 18.40
CA LEU A 276 15.37 9.22 17.94
C LEU A 276 15.40 10.07 16.68
N LEU A 277 16.25 11.09 16.70
CA LEU A 277 16.48 12.02 15.57
C LEU A 277 17.92 11.87 15.08
N PRO A 278 18.24 12.29 13.85
CA PRO A 278 19.61 12.30 13.35
C PRO A 278 20.55 13.12 14.22
N VAL A 279 21.72 12.55 14.55
CA VAL A 279 22.80 13.20 15.29
C VAL A 279 23.90 13.71 14.35
N ASP A 280 23.92 13.19 13.12
CA ASP A 280 24.74 13.68 12.02
C ASP A 280 24.01 13.48 10.68
N ASN A 281 24.43 14.23 9.67
CA ASN A 281 23.73 14.33 8.39
C ASN A 281 24.72 14.37 7.23
N VAL A 282 24.36 13.76 6.11
CA VAL A 282 25.01 13.99 4.83
C VAL A 282 24.46 15.28 4.24
N ILE A 283 25.36 16.23 3.95
CA ILE A 283 24.99 17.58 3.48
C ILE A 283 25.65 17.92 2.15
N VAL A 284 24.99 18.76 1.38
CA VAL A 284 25.45 19.26 0.07
C VAL A 284 25.12 20.76 -0.08
N ASP A 285 25.78 21.42 -1.03
CA ASP A 285 25.42 22.81 -1.42
C ASP A 285 24.14 22.82 -2.29
N THR A 286 24.04 21.85 -3.21
CA THR A 286 22.92 21.69 -4.14
C THR A 286 22.59 20.19 -4.28
N ILE A 287 21.30 19.88 -4.49
CA ILE A 287 20.87 18.51 -4.73
C ILE A 287 21.18 18.13 -6.17
N ASP A 288 22.30 17.44 -6.36
CA ASP A 288 22.78 16.94 -7.65
C ASP A 288 23.50 15.60 -7.42
N ALA A 289 23.37 14.66 -8.35
CA ALA A 289 23.97 13.32 -8.22
C ALA A 289 25.52 13.34 -8.13
N ASN A 290 26.15 14.40 -8.63
CA ASN A 290 27.60 14.59 -8.60
C ASN A 290 28.03 15.58 -7.50
N ALA A 291 27.10 16.05 -6.66
CA ALA A 291 27.43 17.00 -5.59
C ALA A 291 28.44 16.38 -4.61
N LYS A 292 29.42 17.19 -4.21
CA LYS A 292 30.36 16.78 -3.15
C LYS A 292 29.62 16.73 -1.80
N ALA A 293 29.41 15.53 -1.29
CA ALA A 293 28.80 15.31 0.01
C ALA A 293 29.81 15.53 1.14
N GLU A 294 29.36 16.14 2.22
CA GLU A 294 30.08 16.35 3.46
C GLU A 294 29.25 15.80 4.64
N ILE A 295 29.90 15.57 5.78
CA ILE A 295 29.19 15.18 7.01
C ILE A 295 29.11 16.39 7.93
N ALA A 296 27.92 16.70 8.41
CA ALA A 296 27.67 17.66 9.48
C ALA A 296 27.04 16.94 10.68
N GLY A 297 27.28 17.43 11.89
CA GLY A 297 26.60 16.97 13.10
C GLY A 297 25.12 17.40 13.13
N GLU A 298 24.56 17.54 14.34
CA GLU A 298 23.15 17.94 14.53
C GLU A 298 22.84 19.35 13.98
N ASN A 299 23.83 20.22 13.90
CA ASN A 299 23.69 21.57 13.36
C ASN A 299 24.23 21.61 11.92
N ILE A 300 23.38 21.94 10.99
CA ILE A 300 23.68 22.04 9.58
C ILE A 300 24.01 23.50 9.25
N PRO A 301 25.19 23.78 8.65
CA PRO A 301 25.60 25.15 8.32
C PRO A 301 24.60 25.84 7.38
N GLU A 302 24.56 27.17 7.46
CA GLU A 302 23.81 28.00 6.52
C GLU A 302 24.28 27.74 5.08
N GLY A 303 23.33 27.71 4.13
CA GLY A 303 23.59 27.41 2.72
C GLY A 303 23.65 25.92 2.40
N LYS A 304 23.87 25.02 3.36
CA LYS A 304 23.91 23.57 3.14
C LYS A 304 22.52 22.93 3.27
N ILE A 305 22.33 21.85 2.53
CA ILE A 305 21.09 21.05 2.50
C ILE A 305 21.42 19.64 2.94
N ALA A 306 20.70 19.11 3.91
CA ALA A 306 20.83 17.71 4.28
C ALA A 306 20.01 16.82 3.33
N VAL A 307 20.62 15.73 2.90
CA VAL A 307 20.11 14.83 1.85
C VAL A 307 20.00 13.37 2.29
N ASP A 308 20.71 12.99 3.37
CA ASP A 308 20.63 11.67 3.99
C ASP A 308 21.09 11.75 5.45
N ILE A 309 20.86 10.70 6.23
CA ILE A 309 21.40 10.54 7.57
C ILE A 309 22.89 10.19 7.52
N GLY A 310 23.65 10.63 8.52
CA GLY A 310 25.08 10.37 8.61
C GLY A 310 25.41 9.01 9.27
N PRO A 311 26.71 8.64 9.27
CA PRO A 311 27.15 7.32 9.76
C PRO A 311 26.95 7.11 11.26
N GLU A 312 27.01 8.14 12.09
CA GLU A 312 26.76 8.00 13.53
C GLU A 312 25.26 7.83 13.80
N THR A 313 24.41 8.48 13.00
CA THR A 313 22.95 8.30 13.04
C THR A 313 22.58 6.87 12.66
N ILE A 314 23.19 6.31 11.61
CA ILE A 314 22.97 4.89 11.21
C ILE A 314 23.28 3.96 12.37
N LYS A 315 24.44 4.10 13.00
CA LYS A 315 24.83 3.29 14.17
C LYS A 315 23.84 3.43 15.34
N LEU A 316 23.44 4.66 15.63
CA LEU A 316 22.46 4.94 16.69
C LEU A 316 21.12 4.22 16.42
N PHE A 317 20.64 4.27 15.19
CA PHE A 317 19.39 3.64 14.80
C PHE A 317 19.51 2.12 14.80
N GLU A 318 20.61 1.55 14.32
CA GLU A 318 20.89 0.11 14.35
C GLU A 318 20.92 -0.43 15.79
N GLU A 319 21.58 0.27 16.73
CA GLU A 319 21.59 -0.16 18.14
C GLU A 319 20.18 -0.20 18.73
N LYS A 320 19.30 0.76 18.37
CA LYS A 320 17.90 0.72 18.81
C LYS A 320 17.11 -0.42 18.18
N LEU A 321 17.36 -0.71 16.90
CA LEU A 321 16.67 -1.76 16.14
C LEU A 321 17.10 -3.18 16.53
N LYS A 322 18.31 -3.34 17.03
CA LYS A 322 18.95 -4.65 17.35
C LYS A 322 18.09 -5.56 18.22
N THR A 323 17.34 -4.99 19.15
CA THR A 323 16.47 -5.75 20.07
C THR A 323 15.02 -5.81 19.64
N ALA A 324 14.64 -5.12 18.56
CA ALA A 324 13.26 -5.03 18.11
C ALA A 324 12.69 -6.41 17.70
N LYS A 325 11.44 -6.66 18.08
CA LYS A 325 10.68 -7.83 17.65
C LYS A 325 9.67 -7.48 16.55
N THR A 326 9.18 -6.25 16.56
CA THR A 326 8.33 -5.70 15.50
C THR A 326 8.93 -4.37 15.04
N ILE A 327 9.06 -4.21 13.73
CA ILE A 327 9.49 -2.97 13.08
C ILE A 327 8.44 -2.61 12.04
N VAL A 328 7.92 -1.39 12.10
CA VAL A 328 7.11 -0.78 11.04
C VAL A 328 7.92 0.36 10.45
N TRP A 329 8.18 0.34 9.16
CA TRP A 329 8.97 1.36 8.47
C TRP A 329 8.15 2.03 7.36
N ASN A 330 7.99 3.35 7.42
CA ASN A 330 7.27 4.15 6.44
C ASN A 330 8.02 5.45 6.10
N GLY A 331 8.62 5.51 4.94
CA GLY A 331 9.39 6.64 4.40
C GLY A 331 10.92 6.44 4.48
N PRO A 332 11.66 6.77 3.40
CA PRO A 332 13.11 6.63 3.33
C PRO A 332 13.83 7.64 4.24
N MET A 333 15.09 7.35 4.56
CA MET A 333 15.93 8.19 5.44
C MET A 333 16.64 9.33 4.71
N GLY A 334 16.78 9.21 3.39
CA GLY A 334 17.43 10.18 2.51
C GLY A 334 16.81 10.17 1.11
N ILE A 335 17.46 10.84 0.16
CA ILE A 335 17.07 10.88 -1.27
C ILE A 335 17.55 9.58 -1.92
N PHE A 336 16.88 8.47 -1.62
CA PHE A 336 17.29 7.12 -2.01
C PHE A 336 17.33 6.90 -3.52
N GLU A 337 16.63 7.72 -4.31
CA GLU A 337 16.64 7.70 -5.76
C GLU A 337 18.04 7.98 -6.35
N MET A 338 18.83 8.80 -5.65
CA MET A 338 20.21 9.12 -5.98
C MET A 338 21.17 8.23 -5.17
N ASP A 339 22.01 7.45 -5.86
CA ASP A 339 22.93 6.51 -5.20
C ASP A 339 23.86 7.19 -4.18
N ALA A 340 24.27 8.42 -4.48
CA ALA A 340 25.12 9.21 -3.58
C ALA A 340 24.46 9.54 -2.21
N PHE A 341 23.11 9.51 -2.13
CA PHE A 341 22.33 9.92 -0.96
C PHE A 341 21.40 8.80 -0.46
N SER A 342 21.69 7.55 -0.85
CA SER A 342 20.86 6.39 -0.55
C SER A 342 21.40 5.52 0.59
N LYS A 343 22.59 5.86 1.11
CA LYS A 343 23.34 5.02 2.04
C LYS A 343 22.59 4.76 3.33
N GLY A 344 22.01 5.80 3.95
CA GLY A 344 21.26 5.67 5.19
C GLY A 344 20.07 4.73 5.05
N THR A 345 19.29 4.88 3.98
CA THR A 345 18.16 3.98 3.70
C THR A 345 18.62 2.56 3.44
N LYS A 346 19.70 2.38 2.65
CA LYS A 346 20.23 1.07 2.28
C LYS A 346 20.78 0.31 3.49
N GLU A 347 21.66 0.91 4.27
CA GLU A 347 22.28 0.25 5.43
C GLU A 347 21.23 -0.17 6.47
N LEU A 348 20.27 0.70 6.78
CA LEU A 348 19.16 0.32 7.66
C LEU A 348 18.32 -0.81 7.08
N ALA A 349 18.07 -0.84 5.77
CA ALA A 349 17.33 -1.92 5.13
C ALA A 349 18.08 -3.26 5.22
N GLU A 350 19.40 -3.25 4.95
CA GLU A 350 20.28 -4.42 5.09
C GLU A 350 20.31 -4.92 6.54
N PHE A 351 20.46 -4.00 7.49
CA PHE A 351 20.46 -4.31 8.92
C PHE A 351 19.13 -4.94 9.36
N ILE A 352 18.00 -4.32 9.05
CA ILE A 352 16.67 -4.86 9.37
C ILE A 352 16.47 -6.24 8.74
N GLY A 353 16.92 -6.42 7.48
CA GLY A 353 16.86 -7.70 6.78
C GLY A 353 17.71 -8.81 7.43
N SER A 354 18.70 -8.46 8.27
CA SER A 354 19.52 -9.41 9.03
C SER A 354 18.91 -9.80 10.39
N LEU A 355 17.92 -9.06 10.87
CA LEU A 355 17.32 -9.27 12.19
C LEU A 355 16.28 -10.39 12.17
N LYS A 356 16.14 -11.10 13.28
CA LYS A 356 15.03 -12.02 13.54
C LYS A 356 13.84 -11.28 14.14
N CYS A 357 13.18 -10.46 13.34
CA CYS A 357 12.03 -9.66 13.75
C CYS A 357 10.91 -9.70 12.70
N ILE A 358 9.74 -9.20 13.06
CA ILE A 358 8.65 -8.93 12.13
C ILE A 358 8.89 -7.55 11.54
N SER A 359 9.34 -7.48 10.29
CA SER A 359 9.60 -6.25 9.55
C SER A 359 8.48 -5.97 8.55
N ILE A 360 7.80 -4.84 8.73
CA ILE A 360 6.66 -4.40 7.90
C ILE A 360 7.05 -3.09 7.22
N ILE A 361 7.11 -3.15 5.90
CA ILE A 361 7.44 -1.99 5.06
C ILE A 361 6.14 -1.38 4.55
N GLY A 362 5.90 -0.11 4.86
CA GLY A 362 4.75 0.65 4.41
C GLY A 362 5.16 1.85 3.53
N GLY A 363 4.25 2.25 2.63
CA GLY A 363 4.47 3.38 1.72
C GLY A 363 5.24 3.04 0.46
N GLY A 364 4.85 3.68 -0.64
CA GLY A 364 5.40 3.42 -1.97
C GLY A 364 6.90 3.67 -2.07
N ASP A 365 7.38 4.79 -1.52
CA ASP A 365 8.80 5.16 -1.60
C ASP A 365 9.70 4.19 -0.82
N THR A 366 9.23 3.73 0.36
CA THR A 366 9.99 2.73 1.13
C THR A 366 10.05 1.40 0.39
N ALA A 367 8.91 0.94 -0.14
CA ALA A 367 8.85 -0.27 -0.95
C ALA A 367 9.76 -0.18 -2.19
N ALA A 368 9.75 0.97 -2.88
CA ALA A 368 10.64 1.22 -4.02
C ALA A 368 12.13 1.20 -3.63
N ALA A 369 12.47 1.76 -2.47
CA ALA A 369 13.84 1.70 -1.96
C ALA A 369 14.27 0.25 -1.68
N ILE A 370 13.43 -0.54 -0.99
CA ILE A 370 13.70 -1.96 -0.71
C ILE A 370 13.89 -2.75 -2.01
N ALA A 371 13.05 -2.51 -3.02
CA ALA A 371 13.17 -3.15 -4.34
C ALA A 371 14.45 -2.72 -5.08
N LYS A 372 14.79 -1.41 -5.06
CA LYS A 372 16.05 -0.90 -5.62
C LYS A 372 17.27 -1.63 -5.05
N PHE A 373 17.25 -1.94 -3.75
CA PHE A 373 18.35 -2.62 -3.06
C PHE A 373 18.24 -4.15 -3.11
N LYS A 374 17.19 -4.71 -3.75
CA LYS A 374 16.94 -6.16 -3.87
C LYS A 374 16.84 -6.87 -2.51
N LEU A 375 16.12 -6.26 -1.58
CA LEU A 375 15.97 -6.74 -0.20
C LEU A 375 14.53 -7.20 0.12
N GLU A 376 13.66 -7.35 -0.89
CA GLU A 376 12.25 -7.72 -0.71
C GLU A 376 12.10 -9.04 0.05
N ASP A 377 12.94 -10.03 -0.29
CA ASP A 377 12.91 -11.34 0.34
C ASP A 377 13.40 -11.36 1.79
N LYS A 378 14.05 -10.29 2.23
CA LYS A 378 14.52 -10.13 3.61
C LYS A 378 13.46 -9.53 4.53
N MET A 379 12.41 -8.91 3.99
CA MET A 379 11.34 -8.30 4.77
C MET A 379 10.20 -9.28 5.02
N SER A 380 9.59 -9.23 6.22
CA SER A 380 8.46 -10.10 6.57
C SER A 380 7.22 -9.75 5.73
N HIS A 381 6.99 -8.47 5.52
CA HIS A 381 5.88 -7.97 4.70
C HIS A 381 6.23 -6.61 4.07
N ILE A 382 5.96 -6.49 2.77
CA ILE A 382 5.98 -5.22 2.05
C ILE A 382 4.55 -4.93 1.64
N SER A 383 3.98 -3.88 2.19
CA SER A 383 2.60 -3.50 1.88
C SER A 383 2.49 -2.92 0.47
N THR A 384 1.50 -3.41 -0.25
CA THR A 384 1.14 -2.90 -1.58
C THR A 384 0.22 -1.68 -1.51
N GLY A 385 -0.20 -1.30 -0.29
CA GLY A 385 -1.30 -0.38 -0.05
C GLY A 385 -1.00 1.11 -0.26
N GLY A 386 0.27 1.53 -0.25
CA GLY A 386 0.60 2.96 -0.37
C GLY A 386 -0.14 3.83 0.66
N GLY A 387 -1.09 4.66 0.20
CA GLY A 387 -1.94 5.49 1.07
C GLY A 387 -2.84 4.68 2.01
N ALA A 388 -3.35 3.53 1.56
CA ALA A 388 -4.18 2.67 2.42
C ALA A 388 -3.41 2.12 3.62
N SER A 389 -2.11 1.76 3.45
CA SER A 389 -1.26 1.33 4.57
C SER A 389 -1.07 2.45 5.58
N LEU A 390 -0.88 3.69 5.09
CA LEU A 390 -0.70 4.85 5.95
C LEU A 390 -1.95 5.08 6.79
N GLU A 391 -3.12 5.17 6.16
CA GLU A 391 -4.39 5.35 6.85
C GLU A 391 -4.72 4.21 7.82
N PHE A 392 -4.34 2.98 7.47
CA PHE A 392 -4.50 1.84 8.38
C PHE A 392 -3.59 1.97 9.62
N LEU A 393 -2.34 2.42 9.45
CA LEU A 393 -1.40 2.70 10.54
C LEU A 393 -1.83 3.91 11.39
N GLU A 394 -2.60 4.84 10.83
CA GLU A 394 -3.28 5.92 11.56
C GLU A 394 -4.45 5.42 12.43
N GLY A 395 -4.81 4.14 12.32
CA GLY A 395 -5.94 3.55 13.04
C GLY A 395 -7.30 3.80 12.40
N LYS A 396 -7.34 4.34 11.19
CA LYS A 396 -8.59 4.57 10.46
C LYS A 396 -9.23 3.25 10.02
N ILE A 397 -10.55 3.24 10.02
CA ILE A 397 -11.34 2.14 9.47
C ILE A 397 -11.38 2.32 7.95
N LEU A 398 -10.82 1.34 7.22
CA LEU A 398 -10.83 1.39 5.77
C LEU A 398 -12.18 0.87 5.24
N PRO A 399 -12.94 1.68 4.47
CA PRO A 399 -14.30 1.33 4.02
C PRO A 399 -14.36 0.02 3.22
N GLY A 400 -13.39 -0.23 2.32
CA GLY A 400 -13.34 -1.47 1.55
C GLY A 400 -13.03 -2.74 2.37
N ILE A 401 -12.61 -2.59 3.63
CA ILE A 401 -12.48 -3.69 4.59
C ILE A 401 -13.72 -3.76 5.49
N ALA A 402 -14.20 -2.62 5.95
CA ALA A 402 -15.36 -2.53 6.85
C ALA A 402 -16.63 -3.11 6.22
N ALA A 403 -16.81 -2.93 4.90
CA ALA A 403 -17.96 -3.42 4.15
C ALA A 403 -17.98 -4.95 3.95
N LEU A 404 -16.85 -5.65 4.11
CA LEU A 404 -16.81 -7.10 3.98
C LEU A 404 -17.71 -7.78 5.01
N THR A 405 -18.23 -8.97 4.66
CA THR A 405 -19.10 -9.76 5.54
C THR A 405 -18.37 -10.16 6.83
N ASP A 406 -19.01 -9.96 7.94
CA ASP A 406 -18.48 -10.35 9.25
C ASP A 406 -18.45 -11.85 9.44
N ARG A 407 -17.45 -12.37 10.15
CA ARG A 407 -17.39 -13.78 10.56
C ARG A 407 -18.41 -14.04 11.67
N PRO A 408 -19.22 -15.10 11.54
CA PRO A 408 -20.22 -15.42 12.57
C PRO A 408 -19.64 -15.74 13.94
N ASP A 409 -18.41 -16.26 13.98
CA ASP A 409 -17.73 -16.66 15.22
C ASP A 409 -16.95 -15.51 15.90
N GLY A 410 -16.96 -14.33 15.30
CA GLY A 410 -16.27 -13.15 15.82
C GLY A 410 -14.73 -13.24 15.86
N ARG A 411 -14.14 -14.37 15.41
CA ARG A 411 -12.69 -14.54 15.41
C ARG A 411 -12.04 -13.61 14.40
N GLY A 412 -11.10 -12.80 14.86
CA GLY A 412 -10.32 -11.90 14.00
C GLY A 412 -9.47 -12.66 12.98
N LEU A 413 -9.05 -12.00 11.91
CA LEU A 413 -8.10 -12.54 10.92
C LEU A 413 -6.73 -12.90 11.52
N ALA A 414 -6.44 -12.43 12.73
CA ALA A 414 -5.17 -12.53 13.44
C ALA A 414 -5.12 -13.66 14.48
N SER A 415 -5.58 -14.89 14.18
CA SER A 415 -5.50 -16.00 15.14
C SER A 415 -4.12 -16.67 15.21
N GLU A 416 -3.22 -16.42 14.28
CA GLU A 416 -1.81 -16.84 14.32
C GLU A 416 -0.91 -15.63 14.13
N GLN A 417 -0.04 -15.34 15.10
CA GLN A 417 0.94 -14.26 14.97
C GLN A 417 1.85 -14.48 13.75
N PRO A 418 2.20 -13.42 13.00
CA PRO A 418 3.13 -13.54 11.90
C PRO A 418 4.48 -14.06 12.42
N LYS A 419 5.07 -15.00 11.66
CA LYS A 419 6.39 -15.53 12.00
C LYS A 419 7.46 -14.63 11.37
N PRO A 420 8.57 -14.34 12.09
CA PRO A 420 9.71 -13.66 11.47
C PRO A 420 10.26 -14.52 10.33
N LYS A 421 10.64 -13.92 9.22
CA LYS A 421 11.44 -14.61 8.22
C LYS A 421 12.83 -14.89 8.82
N VAL A 422 13.25 -16.14 8.82
CA VAL A 422 14.60 -16.53 9.16
C VAL A 422 15.40 -16.39 7.88
N GLY A 423 16.33 -15.44 7.84
CA GLY A 423 17.29 -15.37 6.74
C GLY A 423 18.08 -16.69 6.67
N ILE A 424 18.08 -17.31 5.49
CA ILE A 424 18.92 -18.44 5.13
C ILE A 424 20.28 -17.88 4.75
#